data_8337bf9f71dc9bf1c141c26c6d1c2462
#
_entry.id   8337bf9f71dc9bf1c141c26c6d1c2462
#
_cell.length_a   1.000
_cell.length_b   1.000
_cell.length_c   1.000
_cell.angle_alpha   90.00
_cell.angle_beta   90.00
_cell.angle_gamma   90.00
#
_symmetry.space_group_name_H-M   'P 1'
#
loop_
_entity.id
_entity.type
_entity.pdbx_description
1 polymer ?
#
loop_
_entity_poly.entity_id
_entity_poly.type
_entity_poly.pdbx_seq_one_letter_code
_entity_poly.pdbx_strand_id
1 'polypeptide(L)'
;MKDGASIGYFCLAYARHVARIADLWVTSTAVEDWANGFRCAAAVAARGRDIYEVTAWASTALGKQALASAGFRLRDAWTLSVLGDATVFGGRDLHIQMLDCDASFLAADEISYLT
;
A
#
# COMPACT_ATOMS: atom_id res chain seq x y z
N MET A 1 12.59 3.32 -12.35
CA MET A 1 12.82 2.52 -13.59
C MET A 1 14.17 1.85 -13.52
N LYS A 2 14.25 0.65 -14.02
CA LYS A 2 15.48 -0.13 -14.05
C LYS A 2 15.84 -0.36 -15.51
N ASP A 3 17.10 -0.01 -15.90
CA ASP A 3 17.59 -0.13 -17.27
C ASP A 3 16.69 0.57 -18.31
N GLY A 4 16.09 1.69 -17.93
CA GLY A 4 15.20 2.44 -18.80
C GLY A 4 13.81 1.85 -18.99
N ALA A 5 13.51 0.69 -18.39
CA ALA A 5 12.20 0.06 -18.46
C ALA A 5 11.42 0.28 -17.17
N SER A 6 10.10 0.45 -17.29
CA SER A 6 9.22 0.52 -16.12
C SER A 6 9.07 -0.85 -15.50
N ILE A 7 9.28 -0.94 -14.18
CA ILE A 7 9.14 -2.19 -13.43
C ILE A 7 7.93 -2.18 -12.50
N GLY A 8 7.24 -1.05 -12.42
CA GLY A 8 6.06 -0.94 -11.57
C GLY A 8 5.54 0.49 -11.55
N TYR A 9 4.56 0.71 -10.69
CA TYR A 9 3.93 2.02 -10.49
C TYR A 9 3.44 2.17 -9.06
N PHE A 10 3.15 3.39 -8.67
CA PHE A 10 2.41 3.66 -7.45
C PHE A 10 1.50 4.86 -7.64
N CYS A 11 0.43 4.89 -6.85
CA CYS A 11 -0.51 6.00 -6.79
C CYS A 11 -0.54 6.55 -5.36
N LEU A 12 -0.46 7.85 -5.22
CA LEU A 12 -0.51 8.52 -3.92
C LEU A 12 -1.82 9.27 -3.77
N ALA A 13 -2.37 9.24 -2.56
CA ALA A 13 -3.52 10.05 -2.18
C ALA A 13 -3.15 10.84 -0.93
N TYR A 14 -3.54 12.10 -0.89
CA TYR A 14 -3.22 12.98 0.23
C TYR A 14 -4.48 13.36 0.98
N ALA A 15 -4.42 13.30 2.30
CA ALA A 15 -5.47 13.78 3.18
C ALA A 15 -4.84 14.55 4.32
N ARG A 16 -4.90 15.87 4.27
CA ARG A 16 -4.25 16.76 5.24
C ARG A 16 -2.76 16.44 5.37
N HIS A 17 -2.36 15.89 6.51
CA HIS A 17 -0.97 15.62 6.85
C HIS A 17 -0.55 14.18 6.61
N VAL A 18 -1.42 13.39 6.01
CA VAL A 18 -1.18 11.97 5.73
C VAL A 18 -1.11 11.77 4.22
N ALA A 19 -0.05 11.14 3.77
CA ALA A 19 0.03 10.63 2.41
C ALA A 19 -0.23 9.13 2.44
N ARG A 20 -1.05 8.66 1.53
CA ARG A 20 -1.39 7.24 1.41
C ARG A 20 -0.82 6.69 0.12
N ILE A 21 -0.15 5.57 0.22
CA ILE A 21 0.19 4.80 -0.96
C ILE A 21 -1.08 4.02 -1.32
N ALA A 22 -1.90 4.63 -2.18
CA ALA A 22 -3.24 4.11 -2.49
C ALA A 22 -3.18 2.86 -3.35
N ASP A 23 -2.15 2.73 -4.15
CA ASP A 23 -1.89 1.54 -4.96
C ASP A 23 -0.39 1.45 -5.25
N LEU A 24 0.11 0.22 -5.34
CA LEU A 24 1.49 -0.05 -5.71
C LEU A 24 1.57 -1.42 -6.34
N TRP A 25 2.23 -1.51 -7.46
CA TRP A 25 2.48 -2.76 -8.14
C TRP A 25 3.89 -2.77 -8.72
N VAL A 26 4.58 -3.89 -8.52
CA VAL A 26 5.90 -4.13 -9.08
C VAL A 26 5.86 -5.46 -9.83
N THR A 27 6.45 -5.50 -11.01
CA THR A 27 6.42 -6.70 -11.87
C THR A 27 7.27 -7.85 -11.33
N SER A 28 8.19 -7.57 -10.42
CA SER A 28 9.06 -8.56 -9.78
C SER A 28 8.35 -9.30 -8.66
N THR A 29 8.84 -10.49 -8.32
CA THR A 29 8.42 -11.24 -7.13
C THR A 29 9.44 -11.14 -6.00
N ALA A 30 10.51 -10.40 -6.18
CA ALA A 30 11.54 -10.22 -5.15
C ALA A 30 11.08 -9.21 -4.10
N VAL A 31 11.22 -9.56 -2.83
CA VAL A 31 10.86 -8.68 -1.72
C VAL A 31 11.59 -7.34 -1.81
N GLU A 32 12.87 -7.35 -2.17
CA GLU A 32 13.66 -6.13 -2.22
C GLU A 32 13.18 -5.15 -3.29
N ASP A 33 12.70 -5.66 -4.43
CA ASP A 33 12.15 -4.80 -5.48
C ASP A 33 10.86 -4.12 -5.03
N TRP A 34 10.01 -4.85 -4.31
CA TRP A 34 8.79 -4.28 -3.72
C TRP A 34 9.14 -3.28 -2.61
N ALA A 35 10.13 -3.62 -1.76
CA ALA A 35 10.58 -2.71 -0.71
C ALA A 35 11.11 -1.40 -1.30
N ASN A 36 11.86 -1.47 -2.38
CA ASN A 36 12.34 -0.27 -3.09
C ASN A 36 11.18 0.53 -3.68
N GLY A 37 10.14 -0.15 -4.17
CA GLY A 37 8.93 0.51 -4.65
C GLY A 37 8.26 1.32 -3.53
N PHE A 38 8.09 0.73 -2.36
CA PHE A 38 7.53 1.42 -1.20
C PHE A 38 8.42 2.57 -0.73
N ARG A 39 9.74 2.39 -0.72
CA ARG A 39 10.68 3.46 -0.37
C ARG A 39 10.58 4.64 -1.34
N CYS A 40 10.50 4.36 -2.64
CA CYS A 40 10.31 5.37 -3.65
C CYS A 40 9.02 6.15 -3.45
N ALA A 41 7.92 5.43 -3.25
CA ALA A 41 6.61 6.04 -3.04
C ALA A 41 6.63 6.92 -1.78
N ALA A 42 7.22 6.43 -0.69
CA ALA A 42 7.34 7.19 0.55
C ALA A 42 8.21 8.44 0.37
N ALA A 43 9.29 8.34 -0.38
CA ALA A 43 10.17 9.48 -0.64
C ALA A 43 9.46 10.57 -1.45
N VAL A 44 8.68 10.17 -2.45
CA VAL A 44 7.88 11.12 -3.25
C VAL A 44 6.78 11.74 -2.37
N ALA A 45 6.10 10.93 -1.57
CA ALA A 45 5.05 11.41 -0.66
C ALA A 45 5.59 12.43 0.35
N ALA A 46 6.79 12.20 0.87
CA ALA A 46 7.42 13.08 1.84
C ALA A 46 7.78 14.47 1.28
N ARG A 47 7.79 14.63 -0.03
CA ARG A 47 7.97 15.94 -0.66
C ARG A 47 6.75 16.83 -0.52
N GLY A 48 5.60 16.24 -0.17
CA GLY A 48 4.38 17.00 0.07
C GLY A 48 4.55 17.92 1.27
N ARG A 49 3.84 19.06 1.21
CA ARG A 49 3.91 20.06 2.27
C ARG A 49 3.18 19.55 3.51
N ASP A 50 3.82 19.64 4.66
CA ASP A 50 3.23 19.27 5.95
C ASP A 50 2.76 17.80 6.02
N ILE A 51 3.48 16.92 5.39
CA ILE A 51 3.21 15.48 5.48
C ILE A 51 3.97 14.91 6.67
N TYR A 52 3.25 14.36 7.64
CA TYR A 52 3.81 13.79 8.87
C TYR A 52 3.76 12.27 8.88
N GLU A 53 2.97 11.67 8.02
CA GLU A 53 2.77 10.23 8.03
C GLU A 53 2.54 9.72 6.62
N VAL A 54 3.14 8.59 6.30
CA VAL A 54 2.89 7.86 5.06
C VAL A 54 2.34 6.48 5.43
N THR A 55 1.18 6.14 4.90
CA THR A 55 0.53 4.86 5.16
C THR A 55 0.44 4.02 3.91
N ALA A 56 0.44 2.71 4.10
CA ALA A 56 0.29 1.74 3.02
C ALA A 56 -0.42 0.51 3.54
N TRP A 57 -1.02 -0.24 2.63
CA TRP A 57 -1.64 -1.52 2.93
C TRP A 57 -0.86 -2.65 2.28
N ALA A 58 -0.89 -3.82 2.92
CA ALA A 58 -0.39 -5.05 2.33
C ALA A 58 -1.31 -6.20 2.72
N SER A 59 -1.72 -6.97 1.73
CA SER A 59 -2.56 -8.15 1.91
C SER A 59 -1.82 -9.44 1.58
N THR A 60 -0.71 -9.35 0.84
CA THR A 60 0.11 -10.51 0.47
C THR A 60 1.30 -10.65 1.42
N ALA A 61 1.83 -11.86 1.53
CA ALA A 61 3.06 -12.11 2.30
C ALA A 61 4.23 -11.29 1.73
N LEU A 62 4.33 -11.22 0.41
CA LEU A 62 5.36 -10.43 -0.27
C LEU A 62 5.26 -8.95 0.10
N GLY A 63 4.06 -8.38 0.03
CA GLY A 63 3.83 -6.98 0.39
C GLY A 63 4.15 -6.69 1.85
N LYS A 64 3.75 -7.57 2.76
CA LYS A 64 4.03 -7.42 4.20
C LYS A 64 5.54 -7.44 4.48
N GLN A 65 6.25 -8.38 3.88
CA GLN A 65 7.71 -8.46 4.04
C GLN A 65 8.40 -7.24 3.45
N ALA A 66 7.93 -6.77 2.29
CA ALA A 66 8.48 -5.59 1.64
C ALA A 66 8.29 -4.33 2.48
N LEU A 67 7.10 -4.15 3.07
CA LEU A 67 6.84 -3.00 3.94
C LEU A 67 7.73 -3.04 5.17
N ALA A 68 7.88 -4.20 5.81
CA ALA A 68 8.77 -4.34 6.95
C ALA A 68 10.21 -4.02 6.56
N SER A 69 10.68 -4.53 5.43
CA SER A 69 12.03 -4.26 4.92
C SER A 69 12.24 -2.78 4.61
N ALA A 70 11.19 -2.10 4.14
CA ALA A 70 11.24 -0.66 3.85
C ALA A 70 11.18 0.22 5.10
N GLY A 71 10.95 -0.36 6.27
CA GLY A 71 10.91 0.38 7.53
C GLY A 71 9.52 0.77 8.01
N PHE A 72 8.48 0.30 7.35
CA PHE A 72 7.11 0.53 7.80
C PHE A 72 6.78 -0.32 9.02
N ARG A 73 5.93 0.20 9.89
CA ARG A 73 5.46 -0.52 11.08
C ARG A 73 4.01 -0.91 10.89
N LEU A 74 3.66 -2.12 11.31
CA LEU A 74 2.27 -2.53 11.34
C LEU A 74 1.54 -1.75 12.43
N ARG A 75 0.42 -1.13 12.05
CA ARG A 75 -0.43 -0.38 12.97
C ARG A 75 -1.74 -1.10 13.22
N ASP A 76 -2.42 -1.47 12.16
CA ASP A 76 -3.73 -2.10 12.21
C ASP A 76 -3.84 -3.24 11.21
N ALA A 77 -4.73 -4.17 11.49
CA ALA A 77 -5.10 -5.22 10.55
C ALA A 77 -6.61 -5.17 10.34
N TRP A 78 -7.02 -5.13 9.09
CA TRP A 78 -8.42 -5.11 8.71
C TRP A 78 -8.81 -6.47 8.15
N THR A 79 -10.05 -6.87 8.42
CA THR A 79 -10.57 -8.13 7.88
C THR A 79 -11.16 -7.88 6.50
N LEU A 80 -10.71 -8.69 5.54
CA LEU A 80 -11.30 -8.70 4.21
C LEU A 80 -12.33 -9.82 4.14
N SER A 81 -13.57 -9.48 3.81
CA SER A 81 -14.62 -10.47 3.56
C SER A 81 -14.82 -10.62 2.07
N VAL A 82 -14.79 -11.87 1.59
CA VAL A 82 -14.99 -12.19 0.18
C VAL A 82 -16.23 -13.05 0.05
N LEU A 83 -17.15 -12.63 -0.81
CA LEU A 83 -18.35 -13.39 -1.14
C LEU A 83 -18.13 -14.10 -2.48
N GLY A 84 -18.23 -15.42 -2.49
CA GLY A 84 -18.06 -16.19 -3.71
C GLY A 84 -17.67 -17.63 -3.43
N ASP A 85 -17.30 -18.32 -4.49
CA ASP A 85 -16.87 -19.71 -4.41
C ASP A 85 -15.47 -19.78 -3.80
N ALA A 86 -15.33 -20.47 -2.67
CA ALA A 86 -14.06 -20.63 -1.98
C ALA A 86 -12.99 -21.30 -2.84
N THR A 87 -13.39 -22.11 -3.81
CA THR A 87 -12.43 -22.77 -4.70
C THR A 87 -11.75 -21.78 -5.66
N VAL A 88 -12.40 -20.66 -5.93
CA VAL A 88 -11.83 -19.60 -6.77
C VAL A 88 -10.78 -18.79 -6.01
N PHE A 89 -11.03 -18.50 -4.74
CA PHE A 89 -10.17 -17.65 -3.92
C PHE A 89 -9.24 -18.44 -2.99
N GLY A 90 -9.58 -19.70 -2.72
CA GLY A 90 -8.81 -20.51 -1.78
C GLY A 90 -7.36 -20.70 -2.22
N GLY A 91 -6.44 -20.49 -1.28
CA GLY A 91 -5.02 -20.67 -1.52
C GLY A 91 -4.36 -19.59 -2.36
N ARG A 92 -5.06 -18.52 -2.71
CA ARG A 92 -4.51 -17.40 -3.48
C ARG A 92 -4.25 -16.20 -2.59
N ASP A 93 -3.09 -15.59 -2.78
CA ASP A 93 -2.79 -14.29 -2.19
C ASP A 93 -3.45 -13.21 -3.03
N LEU A 94 -4.36 -12.46 -2.44
CA LEU A 94 -5.02 -11.35 -3.11
C LEU A 94 -4.28 -10.05 -2.77
N HIS A 95 -3.86 -9.34 -3.81
CA HIS A 95 -3.24 -8.03 -3.66
C HIS A 95 -4.34 -6.97 -3.57
N ILE A 96 -4.64 -6.54 -2.35
CA ILE A 96 -5.67 -5.54 -2.08
C ILE A 96 -4.98 -4.26 -1.61
N GLN A 97 -5.33 -3.15 -2.23
CA GLN A 97 -4.80 -1.83 -1.91
C GLN A 97 -5.93 -0.86 -1.56
N MET A 98 -5.58 0.28 -1.01
CA MET A 98 -6.57 1.29 -0.61
C MET A 98 -7.45 1.75 -1.77
N LEU A 99 -6.89 1.80 -2.97
CA LEU A 99 -7.63 2.23 -4.16
C LEU A 99 -8.75 1.25 -4.55
N ASP A 100 -8.67 0.01 -4.07
CA ASP A 100 -9.69 -1.01 -4.32
C ASP A 100 -10.93 -0.82 -3.45
N CYS A 101 -10.91 0.13 -2.53
CA CYS A 101 -12.01 0.43 -1.63
C CYS A 101 -12.08 1.94 -1.35
N ASP A 102 -13.01 2.35 -0.50
CA ASP A 102 -13.25 3.76 -0.21
C ASP A 102 -12.23 4.41 0.74
N ALA A 103 -11.34 3.63 1.34
CA ALA A 103 -10.43 4.13 2.36
C ALA A 103 -9.49 5.24 1.86
N SER A 104 -9.13 5.22 0.57
CA SER A 104 -8.25 6.24 -0.01
C SER A 104 -8.88 7.62 -0.11
N PHE A 105 -10.21 7.70 -0.04
CA PHE A 105 -10.95 8.95 -0.20
C PHE A 105 -11.32 9.61 1.13
N LEU A 106 -11.09 8.93 2.25
CA LEU A 106 -11.41 9.47 3.56
C LEU A 106 -10.30 10.41 4.03
N ALA A 107 -10.68 11.55 4.59
CA ALA A 107 -9.72 12.45 5.23
C ALA A 107 -9.20 11.79 6.52
N ALA A 108 -7.97 12.17 6.93
CA ALA A 108 -7.34 11.58 8.11
C ALA A 108 -8.18 11.75 9.38
N ASP A 109 -8.81 12.91 9.55
CA ASP A 109 -9.68 13.18 10.69
C ASP A 109 -10.99 12.42 10.64
N GLU A 110 -11.49 12.09 9.45
CA GLU A 110 -12.66 11.23 9.28
C GLU A 110 -12.34 9.78 9.63
N ILE A 111 -11.16 9.30 9.25
CA ILE A 111 -10.71 7.94 9.53
C ILE A 111 -10.64 7.69 11.02
N SER A 112 -10.31 8.69 11.81
CA SER A 112 -10.19 8.55 13.26
C SER A 112 -11.50 8.11 13.93
N TYR A 113 -12.63 8.31 13.29
CA TYR A 113 -13.91 7.84 13.80
C TYR A 113 -14.12 6.34 13.58
N LEU A 114 -13.35 5.73 12.72
CA LEU A 114 -13.47 4.32 12.37
C LEU A 114 -12.55 3.42 13.20
N THR A 115 -11.71 4.01 14.00
CA THR A 115 -10.74 3.28 14.84
C THR A 115 -11.16 3.22 16.34
#